data_0db6a0ae913f6e3fec056981381eaadc
#
_entry.id   0db6a0ae913f6e3fec056981381eaadc
#
_cell.length_a   1.000
_cell.length_b   1.000
_cell.length_c   1.000
_cell.angle_alpha   90.00
_cell.angle_beta   90.00
_cell.angle_gamma   90.00
#
_symmetry.space_group_name_H-M   'P 1'
#
loop_
_entity.id
_entity.type
_entity.pdbx_description
1 polymer ?
#
loop_
_entity_poly.entity_id
_entity_poly.type
_entity_poly.pdbx_seq_one_letter_code
_entity_poly.pdbx_strand_id
1 'polypeptide(L)'
;MPAVPDVDEVATLARQLRAQLVRHAAAGTWAAPGGRSPRPARDEAEPDVPAAPRRSLAQVRAELGECTRCKLHTTRRSIVFGVGAEDAPLMFVGEAPGEQEDKRGEPFVGPAGELLDKMIEAMGWSRQTVYIANILMCRPPGNRNPQPDEVAQCKPFLDAKIRAIAPRVIVALGRPSANTLLGTDAPISVLRGKFHDRHGVRVMPTFHPAYLLREPDRKRDAWADLKLVIAELDRLGIAAPGTPRG
;
A
#
# COMPACT_ATOMS: atom_id res chain seq x y z
N MET A 1 30.09 20.55 24.21
CA MET A 1 30.00 21.05 22.84
C MET A 1 31.06 20.33 22.03
N PRO A 2 30.76 19.71 20.88
CA PRO A 2 31.80 19.14 20.04
C PRO A 2 32.70 20.25 19.52
N ALA A 3 34.02 20.04 19.52
CA ALA A 3 35.01 21.00 19.03
C ALA A 3 34.79 21.23 17.53
N VAL A 4 34.87 22.50 17.11
CA VAL A 4 34.83 22.86 15.70
C VAL A 4 36.14 22.39 15.08
N PRO A 5 36.16 21.59 14.00
CA PRO A 5 37.39 21.12 13.38
C PRO A 5 38.20 22.27 12.85
N ASP A 6 39.53 22.17 12.97
CA ASP A 6 40.49 23.15 12.47
C ASP A 6 40.46 23.20 10.94
N VAL A 7 40.76 24.39 10.37
CA VAL A 7 40.77 24.65 8.92
C VAL A 7 41.72 23.70 8.18
N ASP A 8 42.86 23.35 8.80
CA ASP A 8 43.82 22.40 8.23
C ASP A 8 43.31 20.95 8.24
N GLU A 9 42.51 20.58 9.23
CA GLU A 9 41.84 19.25 9.31
C GLU A 9 40.75 19.10 8.21
N VAL A 10 39.96 20.17 7.99
CA VAL A 10 38.97 20.21 6.92
C VAL A 10 39.63 20.15 5.53
N ALA A 11 40.73 20.87 5.34
CA ALA A 11 41.48 20.86 4.08
C ALA A 11 42.11 19.47 3.81
N THR A 12 42.55 18.75 4.86
CA THR A 12 43.11 17.43 4.74
C THR A 12 42.03 16.38 4.39
N LEU A 13 40.86 16.45 5.03
CA LEU A 13 39.71 15.61 4.72
C LEU A 13 39.21 15.84 3.29
N ALA A 14 39.16 17.09 2.83
CA ALA A 14 38.76 17.41 1.46
C ALA A 14 39.73 16.84 0.43
N ARG A 15 41.08 16.90 0.68
CA ARG A 15 42.08 16.27 -0.18
C ARG A 15 41.95 14.74 -0.23
N GLN A 16 41.70 14.11 0.91
CA GLN A 16 41.49 12.65 0.99
C GLN A 16 40.25 12.22 0.23
N LEU A 17 39.13 12.94 0.38
CA LEU A 17 37.87 12.68 -0.32
C LEU A 17 38.04 12.81 -1.84
N ARG A 18 38.74 13.86 -2.27
CA ARG A 18 39.06 14.10 -3.69
C ARG A 18 39.91 12.99 -4.29
N ALA A 19 40.92 12.52 -3.56
CA ALA A 19 41.76 11.42 -3.97
C ALA A 19 40.99 10.10 -4.05
N GLN A 20 40.01 9.87 -3.17
CA GLN A 20 39.12 8.70 -3.19
C GLN A 20 38.15 8.76 -4.41
N LEU A 21 37.56 9.92 -4.68
CA LEU A 21 36.71 10.15 -5.85
C LEU A 21 37.47 9.90 -7.17
N VAL A 22 38.70 10.36 -7.30
CA VAL A 22 39.53 10.12 -8.49
C VAL A 22 39.85 8.65 -8.67
N ARG A 23 40.15 7.91 -7.58
CA ARG A 23 40.37 6.43 -7.65
C ARG A 23 39.12 5.68 -8.06
N HIS A 24 37.94 6.04 -7.55
CA HIS A 24 36.67 5.43 -7.94
C HIS A 24 36.30 5.74 -9.40
N ALA A 25 36.56 6.94 -9.88
CA ALA A 25 36.36 7.31 -11.27
C ALA A 25 37.31 6.52 -12.21
N ALA A 26 38.58 6.34 -11.84
CA ALA A 26 39.54 5.56 -12.61
C ALA A 26 39.26 4.04 -12.61
N ALA A 27 38.59 3.53 -11.57
CA ALA A 27 38.17 2.12 -11.46
C ALA A 27 36.84 1.82 -12.20
N GLY A 28 36.22 2.80 -12.87
CA GLY A 28 34.95 2.63 -13.59
C GLY A 28 33.74 2.36 -12.71
N THR A 29 33.88 2.59 -11.39
CA THR A 29 32.82 2.31 -10.41
C THR A 29 31.82 3.47 -10.22
N TRP A 30 32.02 4.57 -10.95
CA TRP A 30 31.11 5.72 -10.92
C TRP A 30 30.87 6.25 -12.35
N ALA A 31 29.61 6.23 -12.81
CA ALA A 31 29.19 6.92 -14.03
C ALA A 31 29.05 8.40 -13.73
N ALA A 32 29.78 9.27 -14.46
CA ALA A 32 29.63 10.72 -14.39
C ALA A 32 28.20 11.13 -14.77
N PRO A 33 27.59 12.14 -14.10
CA PRO A 33 26.29 12.64 -14.51
C PRO A 33 26.42 13.29 -15.91
N GLY A 34 25.84 12.67 -16.93
CA GLY A 34 25.83 13.15 -18.32
C GLY A 34 26.21 12.11 -19.38
N GLY A 35 26.81 10.99 -19.02
CA GLY A 35 27.02 9.88 -19.92
C GLY A 35 25.75 9.02 -20.03
N ARG A 36 25.13 8.90 -21.23
CA ARG A 36 24.15 7.85 -21.48
C ARG A 36 24.88 6.52 -21.30
N SER A 37 24.64 5.85 -20.16
CA SER A 37 24.99 4.44 -20.05
C SER A 37 24.32 3.71 -21.21
N PRO A 38 25.02 2.84 -21.92
CA PRO A 38 24.36 1.94 -22.85
C PRO A 38 23.32 1.17 -22.04
N ARG A 39 22.05 1.31 -22.42
CA ARG A 39 20.96 0.50 -21.89
C ARG A 39 21.39 -0.95 -22.08
N PRO A 40 21.48 -1.80 -21.04
CA PRO A 40 21.73 -3.19 -21.27
C PRO A 40 20.69 -3.68 -22.27
N ALA A 41 21.17 -4.32 -23.33
CA ALA A 41 20.30 -4.93 -24.32
C ALA A 41 19.29 -5.80 -23.57
N ARG A 42 18.00 -5.54 -23.80
CA ARG A 42 16.94 -6.45 -23.41
C ARG A 42 16.98 -7.62 -24.41
N ASP A 43 17.91 -8.52 -24.18
CA ASP A 43 17.95 -9.80 -24.86
C ASP A 43 18.49 -10.82 -23.90
N GLU A 44 17.58 -11.32 -23.12
CA GLU A 44 17.38 -12.69 -22.71
C GLU A 44 15.99 -12.69 -22.08
N ALA A 45 14.99 -13.12 -22.84
CA ALA A 45 13.68 -13.46 -22.31
C ALA A 45 13.95 -14.45 -21.17
N GLU A 46 13.69 -14.01 -19.91
CA GLU A 46 13.59 -14.99 -18.83
C GLU A 46 12.65 -16.09 -19.33
N PRO A 47 13.03 -17.36 -19.14
CA PRO A 47 12.17 -18.46 -19.58
C PRO A 47 10.79 -18.21 -18.99
N ASP A 48 9.77 -18.25 -19.86
CA ASP A 48 8.35 -18.17 -19.50
C ASP A 48 8.03 -19.36 -18.59
N VAL A 49 8.41 -19.22 -17.30
CA VAL A 49 7.97 -20.15 -16.27
C VAL A 49 6.48 -19.90 -16.16
N PRO A 50 5.63 -20.86 -16.56
CA PRO A 50 4.20 -20.68 -16.52
C PRO A 50 3.84 -20.23 -15.11
N ALA A 51 3.34 -19.01 -15.00
CA ALA A 51 2.94 -18.45 -13.71
C ALA A 51 1.96 -19.42 -13.07
N ALA A 52 2.31 -19.94 -11.89
CA ALA A 52 1.45 -20.87 -11.16
C ALA A 52 0.01 -20.33 -11.18
N PRO A 53 -0.99 -21.19 -11.44
CA PRO A 53 -2.38 -20.73 -11.64
C PRO A 53 -2.79 -19.86 -10.48
N ARG A 54 -3.28 -18.64 -10.78
CA ARG A 54 -3.69 -17.67 -9.76
C ARG A 54 -4.80 -18.30 -8.94
N ARG A 55 -4.61 -18.39 -7.63
CA ARG A 55 -5.66 -18.84 -6.71
C ARG A 55 -6.84 -17.87 -6.77
N SER A 56 -8.07 -18.38 -6.82
CA SER A 56 -9.28 -17.56 -6.70
C SER A 56 -9.46 -17.05 -5.26
N LEU A 57 -10.25 -15.99 -5.08
CA LEU A 57 -10.62 -15.53 -3.72
C LEU A 57 -11.34 -16.63 -2.92
N ALA A 58 -12.17 -17.46 -3.57
CA ALA A 58 -12.82 -18.59 -2.94
C ALA A 58 -11.80 -19.61 -2.39
N GLN A 59 -10.73 -19.91 -3.15
CA GLN A 59 -9.63 -20.77 -2.68
C GLN A 59 -8.86 -20.14 -1.51
N VAL A 60 -8.59 -18.85 -1.56
CA VAL A 60 -7.95 -18.11 -0.44
C VAL A 60 -8.86 -18.14 0.81
N ARG A 61 -10.17 -17.99 0.64
CA ARG A 61 -11.14 -18.06 1.76
C ARG A 61 -11.22 -19.46 2.34
N ALA A 62 -11.21 -20.50 1.50
CA ALA A 62 -11.22 -21.89 1.94
C ALA A 62 -9.95 -22.24 2.73
N GLU A 63 -8.76 -21.79 2.26
CA GLU A 63 -7.48 -21.99 2.97
C GLU A 63 -7.45 -21.25 4.33
N LEU A 64 -8.05 -20.06 4.39
CA LEU A 64 -8.19 -19.31 5.64
C LEU A 64 -9.00 -20.10 6.66
N GLY A 65 -10.13 -20.67 6.23
CA GLY A 65 -11.07 -21.42 7.09
C GLY A 65 -11.52 -20.61 8.30
N GLU A 66 -11.73 -21.27 9.42
CA GLU A 66 -11.98 -20.66 10.74
C GLU A 66 -10.68 -20.33 11.46
N CYS A 67 -9.83 -19.57 10.81
CA CYS A 67 -8.46 -19.23 11.15
C CYS A 67 -8.18 -19.07 12.66
N THR A 68 -7.24 -19.84 13.19
CA THR A 68 -6.77 -19.76 14.59
C THR A 68 -5.28 -19.40 14.70
N ARG A 69 -4.68 -18.83 13.64
CA ARG A 69 -3.21 -18.62 13.51
C ARG A 69 -2.64 -17.56 14.45
N CYS A 70 -3.46 -16.66 14.98
CA CYS A 70 -3.02 -15.65 15.94
C CYS A 70 -4.04 -15.49 17.08
N LYS A 71 -3.64 -14.87 18.17
CA LYS A 71 -4.44 -14.67 19.39
C LYS A 71 -5.79 -13.98 19.18
N LEU A 72 -5.97 -13.22 18.08
CA LEU A 72 -7.24 -12.54 17.82
C LEU A 72 -8.41 -13.47 17.55
N HIS A 73 -8.16 -14.74 17.25
CA HIS A 73 -9.23 -15.73 17.05
C HIS A 73 -10.08 -15.94 18.30
N THR A 74 -9.53 -15.70 19.50
CA THR A 74 -10.25 -15.90 20.78
C THR A 74 -11.20 -14.75 21.10
N THR A 75 -11.04 -13.59 20.49
CA THR A 75 -11.79 -12.38 20.83
C THR A 75 -12.67 -11.83 19.72
N ARG A 76 -12.45 -12.24 18.46
CA ARG A 76 -13.31 -11.87 17.34
C ARG A 76 -14.68 -12.52 17.43
N ARG A 77 -15.68 -11.90 16.85
CA ARG A 77 -16.99 -12.51 16.54
C ARG A 77 -17.01 -13.10 15.15
N SER A 78 -16.45 -12.37 14.18
CA SER A 78 -16.44 -12.75 12.77
C SER A 78 -15.08 -12.56 12.14
N ILE A 79 -14.80 -13.34 11.08
CA ILE A 79 -13.68 -13.07 10.18
C ILE A 79 -14.16 -12.08 9.11
N VAL A 80 -13.53 -10.91 9.05
CA VAL A 80 -13.82 -9.87 8.06
C VAL A 80 -12.88 -10.05 6.87
N PHE A 81 -13.29 -10.92 5.92
CA PHE A 81 -12.41 -11.34 4.82
C PHE A 81 -12.14 -10.22 3.81
N GLY A 82 -13.15 -9.46 3.46
CA GLY A 82 -13.17 -8.44 2.42
C GLY A 82 -14.41 -8.57 1.55
N VAL A 83 -14.76 -7.49 0.83
CA VAL A 83 -15.95 -7.43 -0.05
C VAL A 83 -15.64 -6.64 -1.31
N GLY A 84 -16.38 -6.91 -2.39
CA GLY A 84 -16.32 -6.19 -3.66
C GLY A 84 -16.09 -7.10 -4.85
N ALA A 85 -15.77 -6.51 -6.02
CA ALA A 85 -15.51 -7.26 -7.23
C ALA A 85 -14.21 -8.08 -7.14
N GLU A 86 -14.27 -9.33 -7.57
CA GLU A 86 -13.11 -10.24 -7.53
C GLU A 86 -12.03 -9.90 -8.57
N ASP A 87 -12.37 -9.10 -9.55
CA ASP A 87 -11.51 -8.55 -10.63
C ASP A 87 -11.35 -7.04 -10.55
N ALA A 88 -11.61 -6.44 -9.36
CA ALA A 88 -11.58 -5.00 -9.16
C ALA A 88 -10.23 -4.39 -9.56
N PRO A 89 -10.21 -3.39 -10.45
CA PRO A 89 -8.96 -2.69 -10.79
C PRO A 89 -8.48 -1.75 -9.67
N LEU A 90 -9.38 -1.40 -8.74
CA LEU A 90 -9.12 -0.53 -7.59
C LEU A 90 -9.43 -1.26 -6.28
N MET A 91 -8.45 -1.32 -5.38
CA MET A 91 -8.57 -1.95 -4.08
C MET A 91 -8.30 -0.95 -2.96
N PHE A 92 -9.11 -0.97 -1.91
CA PHE A 92 -8.88 -0.22 -0.68
C PHE A 92 -8.43 -1.17 0.43
N VAL A 93 -7.36 -0.81 1.13
CA VAL A 93 -6.82 -1.62 2.23
C VAL A 93 -6.73 -0.77 3.48
N GLY A 94 -7.53 -1.11 4.48
CA GLY A 94 -7.50 -0.52 5.82
C GLY A 94 -6.61 -1.28 6.79
N GLU A 95 -6.75 -0.95 8.08
CA GLU A 95 -5.93 -1.50 9.16
C GLU A 95 -6.50 -2.80 9.71
N ALA A 96 -7.66 -2.73 10.34
CA ALA A 96 -8.32 -3.83 11.04
C ALA A 96 -9.82 -3.57 11.17
N PRO A 97 -10.64 -4.63 11.39
CA PRO A 97 -12.05 -4.47 11.70
C PRO A 97 -12.26 -3.71 13.02
N GLY A 98 -13.24 -2.82 13.03
CA GLY A 98 -13.82 -2.25 14.24
C GLY A 98 -14.95 -3.11 14.80
N GLU A 99 -15.70 -2.55 15.76
CA GLU A 99 -16.79 -3.29 16.42
C GLU A 99 -17.95 -3.61 15.49
N GLN A 100 -18.33 -2.69 14.61
CA GLN A 100 -19.44 -2.91 13.67
C GLN A 100 -19.06 -3.95 12.62
N GLU A 101 -17.84 -3.89 12.14
CA GLU A 101 -17.28 -4.84 11.18
C GLU A 101 -17.20 -6.25 11.77
N ASP A 102 -16.76 -6.38 13.01
CA ASP A 102 -16.67 -7.65 13.73
C ASP A 102 -18.07 -8.28 13.95
N LYS A 103 -19.11 -7.44 14.17
CA LYS A 103 -20.49 -7.90 14.31
C LYS A 103 -21.10 -8.35 12.98
N ARG A 104 -20.80 -7.64 11.87
CA ARG A 104 -21.41 -7.88 10.56
C ARG A 104 -20.61 -8.84 9.68
N GLY A 105 -19.31 -9.01 9.94
CA GLY A 105 -18.42 -9.79 9.09
C GLY A 105 -17.97 -9.07 7.82
N GLU A 106 -18.25 -7.75 7.68
CA GLU A 106 -17.93 -6.95 6.51
C GLU A 106 -17.02 -5.77 6.87
N PRO A 107 -16.03 -5.40 6.01
CA PRO A 107 -15.14 -4.29 6.25
C PRO A 107 -15.84 -2.94 6.03
N PHE A 108 -15.48 -1.94 6.84
CA PHE A 108 -15.96 -0.57 6.68
C PHE A 108 -17.48 -0.41 6.62
N VAL A 109 -18.16 -0.84 7.66
CA VAL A 109 -19.63 -0.74 7.82
C VAL A 109 -20.07 0.20 8.96
N GLY A 110 -19.12 0.77 9.71
CA GLY A 110 -19.37 1.82 10.70
C GLY A 110 -19.17 3.23 10.12
N PRO A 111 -19.13 4.29 10.97
CA PRO A 111 -19.01 5.69 10.50
C PRO A 111 -17.79 5.96 9.59
N ALA A 112 -16.67 5.28 9.84
CA ALA A 112 -15.51 5.35 8.95
C ALA A 112 -15.79 4.72 7.58
N GLY A 113 -16.61 3.69 7.54
CA GLY A 113 -17.07 3.04 6.32
C GLY A 113 -18.01 3.93 5.51
N GLU A 114 -18.96 4.58 6.15
CA GLU A 114 -19.86 5.55 5.49
C GLU A 114 -19.07 6.71 4.84
N LEU A 115 -17.98 7.17 5.49
CA LEU A 115 -17.11 8.15 4.87
C LEU A 115 -16.32 7.55 3.69
N LEU A 116 -15.84 6.31 3.81
CA LEU A 116 -15.16 5.62 2.70
C LEU A 116 -16.11 5.45 1.50
N ASP A 117 -17.37 5.10 1.73
CA ASP A 117 -18.37 4.98 0.65
C ASP A 117 -18.52 6.29 -0.11
N LYS A 118 -18.66 7.42 0.60
CA LYS A 118 -18.71 8.76 -0.01
C LYS A 118 -17.42 9.10 -0.79
N MET A 119 -16.27 8.66 -0.30
CA MET A 119 -14.98 8.85 -1.00
C MET A 119 -14.95 8.03 -2.30
N ILE A 120 -15.40 6.78 -2.26
CA ILE A 120 -15.48 5.89 -3.43
C ILE A 120 -16.49 6.44 -4.46
N GLU A 121 -17.67 6.87 -4.01
CA GLU A 121 -18.70 7.47 -4.86
C GLU A 121 -18.21 8.77 -5.54
N ALA A 122 -17.50 9.62 -4.78
CA ALA A 122 -16.91 10.84 -5.34
C ALA A 122 -15.84 10.56 -6.41
N MET A 123 -15.24 9.36 -6.42
CA MET A 123 -14.35 8.90 -7.48
C MET A 123 -15.10 8.30 -8.68
N GLY A 124 -16.44 8.19 -8.64
CA GLY A 124 -17.26 7.55 -9.67
C GLY A 124 -17.36 6.02 -9.56
N TRP A 125 -16.92 5.45 -8.45
CA TRP A 125 -16.93 4.01 -8.16
C TRP A 125 -17.98 3.67 -7.11
N SER A 126 -18.21 2.38 -6.87
CA SER A 126 -19.09 1.87 -5.80
C SER A 126 -18.41 0.73 -5.05
N ARG A 127 -18.94 0.36 -3.86
CA ARG A 127 -18.44 -0.80 -3.11
C ARG A 127 -18.48 -2.11 -3.92
N GLN A 128 -19.40 -2.22 -4.87
CA GLN A 128 -19.58 -3.38 -5.73
C GLN A 128 -18.54 -3.47 -6.84
N THR A 129 -17.92 -2.34 -7.22
CA THR A 129 -16.97 -2.25 -8.36
C THR A 129 -15.52 -2.11 -7.92
N VAL A 130 -15.27 -1.87 -6.64
CA VAL A 130 -13.94 -1.91 -6.00
C VAL A 130 -13.83 -3.13 -5.11
N TYR A 131 -12.63 -3.40 -4.56
CA TYR A 131 -12.48 -4.38 -3.49
C TYR A 131 -12.00 -3.70 -2.22
N ILE A 132 -12.62 -4.03 -1.09
CA ILE A 132 -12.31 -3.44 0.22
C ILE A 132 -11.87 -4.52 1.18
N ALA A 133 -10.69 -4.35 1.79
CA ALA A 133 -10.15 -5.27 2.78
C ALA A 133 -9.37 -4.52 3.87
N ASN A 134 -8.88 -5.26 4.85
CA ASN A 134 -7.95 -4.77 5.87
C ASN A 134 -6.70 -5.64 5.92
N ILE A 135 -5.64 -5.15 6.58
CA ILE A 135 -4.45 -5.94 6.91
C ILE A 135 -4.86 -7.12 7.80
N LEU A 136 -5.56 -6.82 8.90
CA LEU A 136 -6.12 -7.85 9.78
C LEU A 136 -7.56 -8.17 9.40
N MET A 137 -7.92 -9.44 9.49
CA MET A 137 -9.28 -9.93 9.28
C MET A 137 -10.05 -10.15 10.58
N CYS A 138 -9.41 -9.93 11.72
CA CYS A 138 -9.99 -10.06 13.04
C CYS A 138 -9.82 -8.77 13.82
N ARG A 139 -10.83 -8.40 14.62
CA ARG A 139 -10.83 -7.18 15.44
C ARG A 139 -9.84 -7.31 16.60
N PRO A 140 -8.87 -6.39 16.77
CA PRO A 140 -8.09 -6.31 17.99
C PRO A 140 -8.93 -5.81 19.18
N PRO A 141 -8.70 -6.34 20.40
CA PRO A 141 -9.41 -5.88 21.60
C PRO A 141 -9.33 -4.36 21.78
N GLY A 142 -10.47 -3.71 22.07
CA GLY A 142 -10.53 -2.25 22.23
C GLY A 142 -10.17 -1.44 20.98
N ASN A 143 -10.18 -2.04 19.79
CA ASN A 143 -9.75 -1.42 18.52
C ASN A 143 -8.31 -0.86 18.61
N ARG A 144 -7.42 -1.52 19.37
CA ARG A 144 -6.00 -1.13 19.40
C ARG A 144 -5.33 -1.38 18.05
N ASN A 145 -4.19 -0.76 17.84
CA ASN A 145 -3.39 -1.02 16.65
C ASN A 145 -2.98 -2.50 16.54
N PRO A 146 -2.84 -3.03 15.30
CA PRO A 146 -2.28 -4.35 15.04
C PRO A 146 -0.92 -4.55 15.68
N GLN A 147 -0.66 -5.74 16.21
CA GLN A 147 0.66 -6.13 16.69
C GLN A 147 1.45 -6.83 15.57
N PRO A 148 2.79 -6.78 15.60
CA PRO A 148 3.62 -7.37 14.53
C PRO A 148 3.35 -8.86 14.29
N ASP A 149 3.15 -9.64 15.36
CA ASP A 149 2.82 -11.06 15.28
C ASP A 149 1.45 -11.32 14.60
N GLU A 150 0.46 -10.47 14.87
CA GLU A 150 -0.86 -10.54 14.25
C GLU A 150 -0.79 -10.20 12.75
N VAL A 151 -0.04 -9.16 12.40
CA VAL A 151 0.20 -8.77 11.00
C VAL A 151 0.93 -9.90 10.27
N ALA A 152 1.97 -10.49 10.86
CA ALA A 152 2.74 -11.56 10.25
C ALA A 152 1.85 -12.76 9.87
N GLN A 153 0.85 -13.10 10.68
CA GLN A 153 -0.08 -14.20 10.39
C GLN A 153 -1.15 -13.84 9.35
N CYS A 154 -1.59 -12.59 9.29
CA CYS A 154 -2.63 -12.14 8.36
C CYS A 154 -2.08 -11.70 6.98
N LYS A 155 -0.89 -11.13 6.94
CA LYS A 155 -0.28 -10.59 5.71
C LYS A 155 -0.22 -11.58 4.54
N PRO A 156 0.12 -12.88 4.72
CA PRO A 156 0.11 -13.85 3.62
C PRO A 156 -1.25 -13.96 2.92
N PHE A 157 -2.36 -13.82 3.66
CA PHE A 157 -3.72 -13.85 3.09
C PHE A 157 -4.06 -12.53 2.38
N LEU A 158 -3.60 -11.38 2.89
CA LEU A 158 -3.72 -10.12 2.16
C LEU A 158 -2.97 -10.19 0.83
N ASP A 159 -1.73 -10.69 0.84
CA ASP A 159 -0.91 -10.87 -0.36
C ASP A 159 -1.57 -11.86 -1.34
N ALA A 160 -2.17 -12.92 -0.84
CA ALA A 160 -2.92 -13.87 -1.67
C ALA A 160 -4.17 -13.22 -2.31
N LYS A 161 -4.92 -12.41 -1.57
CA LYS A 161 -6.05 -11.63 -2.10
C LYS A 161 -5.60 -10.63 -3.18
N ILE A 162 -4.53 -9.89 -2.93
CA ILE A 162 -3.97 -8.96 -3.92
C ILE A 162 -3.57 -9.70 -5.21
N ARG A 163 -2.95 -10.88 -5.10
CA ARG A 163 -2.62 -11.69 -6.27
C ARG A 163 -3.85 -12.26 -6.98
N ALA A 164 -4.88 -12.65 -6.24
CA ALA A 164 -6.13 -13.18 -6.81
C ALA A 164 -6.88 -12.11 -7.60
N ILE A 165 -7.07 -10.94 -7.00
CA ILE A 165 -7.79 -9.78 -7.59
C ILE A 165 -6.95 -9.14 -8.69
N ALA A 166 -5.62 -9.06 -8.53
CA ALA A 166 -4.67 -8.38 -9.41
C ALA A 166 -5.05 -6.91 -9.67
N PRO A 167 -5.31 -6.08 -8.63
CA PRO A 167 -5.72 -4.70 -8.82
C PRO A 167 -4.59 -3.91 -9.50
N ARG A 168 -4.97 -2.90 -10.27
CA ARG A 168 -4.01 -1.97 -10.89
C ARG A 168 -3.55 -0.91 -9.90
N VAL A 169 -4.43 -0.50 -8.99
CA VAL A 169 -4.16 0.48 -7.96
C VAL A 169 -4.68 -0.01 -6.61
N ILE A 170 -3.88 0.17 -5.57
CA ILE A 170 -4.26 -0.02 -4.17
C ILE A 170 -4.22 1.33 -3.47
N VAL A 171 -5.31 1.71 -2.79
CA VAL A 171 -5.35 2.84 -1.86
C VAL A 171 -5.12 2.30 -0.45
N ALA A 172 -3.99 2.67 0.15
CA ALA A 172 -3.64 2.28 1.51
C ALA A 172 -4.17 3.31 2.51
N LEU A 173 -5.17 2.91 3.30
CA LEU A 173 -5.88 3.77 4.24
C LEU A 173 -5.17 3.82 5.61
N GLY A 174 -4.43 4.90 5.84
CA GLY A 174 -3.70 5.14 7.09
C GLY A 174 -2.30 4.53 7.14
N ARG A 175 -1.54 4.93 8.17
CA ARG A 175 -0.14 4.55 8.34
C ARG A 175 0.08 3.03 8.46
N PRO A 176 -0.69 2.28 9.28
CA PRO A 176 -0.46 0.84 9.42
C PRO A 176 -0.63 0.08 8.10
N SER A 177 -1.65 0.45 7.30
CA SER A 177 -1.88 -0.13 5.99
C SER A 177 -0.74 0.19 5.03
N ALA A 178 -0.35 1.46 4.92
CA ALA A 178 0.73 1.89 4.06
C ALA A 178 2.05 1.20 4.43
N ASN A 179 2.39 1.16 5.71
CA ASN A 179 3.64 0.57 6.20
C ASN A 179 3.70 -0.95 5.94
N THR A 180 2.59 -1.65 6.17
CA THR A 180 2.51 -3.10 5.90
C THR A 180 2.65 -3.43 4.41
N LEU A 181 2.00 -2.65 3.55
CA LEU A 181 2.04 -2.86 2.10
C LEU A 181 3.41 -2.50 1.50
N LEU A 182 4.06 -1.46 2.01
CA LEU A 182 5.32 -0.93 1.47
C LEU A 182 6.58 -1.43 2.19
N GLY A 183 6.44 -2.15 3.32
CA GLY A 183 7.59 -2.63 4.09
C GLY A 183 8.42 -1.49 4.69
N THR A 184 7.78 -0.44 5.22
CA THR A 184 8.42 0.76 5.77
C THR A 184 7.81 1.18 7.09
N ASP A 185 8.50 2.00 7.87
CA ASP A 185 8.01 2.62 9.11
C ASP A 185 7.76 4.13 8.98
N ALA A 186 7.84 4.66 7.76
CA ALA A 186 7.70 6.08 7.51
C ALA A 186 6.32 6.63 7.94
N PRO A 187 6.25 7.90 8.38
CA PRO A 187 4.97 8.54 8.70
C PRO A 187 4.11 8.73 7.46
N ILE A 188 2.78 8.70 7.65
CA ILE A 188 1.82 8.83 6.55
C ILE A 188 1.99 10.17 5.79
N SER A 189 2.39 11.22 6.47
CA SER A 189 2.66 12.54 5.86
C SER A 189 3.79 12.52 4.84
N VAL A 190 4.73 11.58 4.95
CA VAL A 190 5.84 11.39 3.99
C VAL A 190 5.44 10.47 2.84
N LEU A 191 4.57 9.50 3.13
CA LEU A 191 4.16 8.49 2.15
C LEU A 191 3.04 8.97 1.22
N ARG A 192 2.07 9.75 1.74
CA ARG A 192 0.91 10.20 0.96
C ARG A 192 1.28 11.20 -0.14
N GLY A 193 0.36 11.43 -1.07
CA GLY A 193 0.51 12.40 -2.15
C GLY A 193 1.37 11.93 -3.33
N LYS A 194 1.81 10.70 -3.32
CA LYS A 194 2.58 10.09 -4.40
C LYS A 194 2.37 8.59 -4.46
N PHE A 195 2.53 8.01 -5.64
CA PHE A 195 2.49 6.57 -5.81
C PHE A 195 3.80 5.91 -5.40
N HIS A 196 3.65 4.72 -4.83
CA HIS A 196 4.73 3.79 -4.57
C HIS A 196 4.51 2.52 -5.39
N ASP A 197 5.57 1.82 -5.76
CA ASP A 197 5.47 0.52 -6.40
C ASP A 197 5.52 -0.61 -5.37
N ARG A 198 4.68 -1.62 -5.55
CA ARG A 198 4.70 -2.87 -4.81
C ARG A 198 4.53 -4.03 -5.79
N HIS A 199 5.66 -4.59 -6.23
CA HIS A 199 5.67 -5.71 -7.18
C HIS A 199 4.80 -5.45 -8.43
N GLY A 200 4.94 -4.27 -9.01
CA GLY A 200 4.20 -3.84 -10.20
C GLY A 200 2.79 -3.31 -9.95
N VAL A 201 2.31 -3.30 -8.69
CA VAL A 201 1.04 -2.68 -8.30
C VAL A 201 1.29 -1.28 -7.75
N ARG A 202 0.55 -0.30 -8.27
CA ARG A 202 0.64 1.11 -7.80
C ARG A 202 -0.08 1.26 -6.47
N VAL A 203 0.61 1.74 -5.44
CA VAL A 203 0.04 1.97 -4.10
C VAL A 203 -0.03 3.47 -3.83
N MET A 204 -1.20 3.99 -3.48
CA MET A 204 -1.43 5.35 -3.01
C MET A 204 -1.75 5.34 -1.52
N PRO A 205 -0.81 5.71 -0.65
CA PRO A 205 -1.10 5.96 0.76
C PRO A 205 -1.92 7.23 0.93
N THR A 206 -2.94 7.18 1.80
CA THR A 206 -3.73 8.35 2.21
C THR A 206 -4.17 8.23 3.66
N PHE A 207 -4.87 9.24 4.17
CA PHE A 207 -5.40 9.21 5.53
C PHE A 207 -6.52 8.18 5.69
N HIS A 208 -6.57 7.56 6.87
CA HIS A 208 -7.65 6.63 7.22
C HIS A 208 -8.98 7.40 7.43
N PRO A 209 -10.14 6.90 6.94
CA PRO A 209 -11.42 7.58 7.12
C PRO A 209 -11.75 7.91 8.58
N ALA A 210 -11.43 7.03 9.54
CA ALA A 210 -11.63 7.32 10.97
C ALA A 210 -10.78 8.51 11.47
N TYR A 211 -9.63 8.76 10.89
CA TYR A 211 -8.83 9.97 11.18
C TYR A 211 -9.49 11.22 10.59
N LEU A 212 -10.03 11.13 9.37
CA LEU A 212 -10.72 12.23 8.70
C LEU A 212 -12.04 12.65 9.37
N LEU A 213 -12.65 11.75 10.17
CA LEU A 213 -13.80 12.10 11.01
C LEU A 213 -13.38 12.96 12.19
N ARG A 214 -12.18 12.75 12.76
CA ARG A 214 -11.63 13.53 13.86
C ARG A 214 -10.97 14.84 13.41
N GLU A 215 -10.38 14.82 12.20
CA GLU A 215 -9.64 15.93 11.60
C GLU A 215 -10.25 16.28 10.22
N PRO A 216 -11.42 16.94 10.19
CA PRO A 216 -12.15 17.19 8.93
C PRO A 216 -11.38 18.02 7.91
N ASP A 217 -10.49 18.91 8.34
CA ASP A 217 -9.66 19.76 7.46
C ASP A 217 -8.73 18.92 6.56
N ARG A 218 -8.37 17.73 7.02
CA ARG A 218 -7.55 16.77 6.26
C ARG A 218 -8.27 16.06 5.13
N LYS A 219 -9.60 16.21 5.03
CA LYS A 219 -10.37 15.65 3.90
C LYS A 219 -9.91 16.20 2.56
N ARG A 220 -9.53 17.49 2.52
CA ARG A 220 -8.97 18.10 1.30
C ARG A 220 -7.68 17.41 0.85
N ASP A 221 -6.81 17.06 1.79
CA ASP A 221 -5.56 16.37 1.50
C ASP A 221 -5.83 14.95 0.97
N ALA A 222 -6.73 14.20 1.64
CA ALA A 222 -7.13 12.87 1.18
C ALA A 222 -7.77 12.92 -0.21
N TRP A 223 -8.59 13.92 -0.49
CA TRP A 223 -9.18 14.11 -1.81
C TRP A 223 -8.12 14.42 -2.89
N ALA A 224 -7.08 15.17 -2.55
CA ALA A 224 -5.96 15.38 -3.47
C ALA A 224 -5.26 14.06 -3.83
N ASP A 225 -5.07 13.14 -2.87
CA ASP A 225 -4.52 11.81 -3.11
C ASP A 225 -5.43 10.98 -4.04
N LEU A 226 -6.75 11.00 -3.79
CA LEU A 226 -7.72 10.26 -4.58
C LEU A 226 -7.83 10.79 -6.03
N LYS A 227 -7.67 12.09 -6.24
CA LYS A 227 -7.58 12.65 -7.60
C LYS A 227 -6.40 12.10 -8.39
N LEU A 228 -5.26 11.86 -7.73
CA LEU A 228 -4.13 11.19 -8.38
C LEU A 228 -4.46 9.74 -8.74
N VAL A 229 -5.24 9.04 -7.90
CA VAL A 229 -5.72 7.68 -8.21
C VAL A 229 -6.63 7.68 -9.43
N ILE A 230 -7.59 8.61 -9.50
CA ILE A 230 -8.47 8.77 -10.67
C ILE A 230 -7.64 8.98 -11.94
N ALA A 231 -6.72 9.95 -11.92
CA ALA A 231 -5.85 10.25 -13.06
C ALA A 231 -4.99 9.04 -13.48
N GLU A 232 -4.52 8.23 -12.55
CA GLU A 232 -3.74 7.03 -12.85
C GLU A 232 -4.63 5.94 -13.50
N LEU A 233 -5.86 5.74 -13.00
CA LEU A 233 -6.81 4.80 -13.60
C LEU A 233 -7.19 5.23 -15.02
N ASP A 234 -7.44 6.52 -15.22
CA ASP A 234 -7.72 7.09 -16.56
C ASP A 234 -6.53 6.88 -17.51
N ARG A 235 -5.29 7.12 -17.04
CA ARG A 235 -4.06 6.85 -17.80
C ARG A 235 -3.93 5.38 -18.21
N LEU A 236 -4.45 4.48 -17.39
CA LEU A 236 -4.47 3.04 -17.66
C LEU A 236 -5.66 2.60 -18.53
N GLY A 237 -6.51 3.53 -18.97
CA GLY A 237 -7.73 3.24 -19.75
C GLY A 237 -8.84 2.59 -18.93
N ILE A 238 -8.83 2.76 -17.60
CA ILE A 238 -9.78 2.16 -16.67
C ILE A 238 -10.75 3.25 -16.22
N ALA A 239 -11.89 3.36 -16.88
CA ALA A 239 -12.94 4.30 -16.52
C ALA A 239 -13.76 3.80 -15.33
N ALA A 240 -14.19 4.74 -14.47
CA ALA A 240 -15.18 4.43 -13.45
C ALA A 240 -16.51 4.00 -14.12
N PRO A 241 -17.21 2.99 -13.58
CA PRO A 241 -18.43 2.44 -14.19
C PRO A 241 -19.58 3.45 -14.37
N GLY A 242 -19.57 4.54 -13.61
CA GLY A 242 -20.58 5.61 -13.67
C GLY A 242 -20.22 6.78 -14.60
N THR A 243 -19.06 6.75 -15.26
CA THR A 243 -18.65 7.84 -16.16
C THR A 243 -19.14 7.55 -17.58
N PRO A 244 -19.97 8.43 -18.20
CA PRO A 244 -20.35 8.25 -19.60
C PRO A 244 -19.07 8.28 -20.45
N ARG A 245 -18.89 7.28 -21.31
CA ARG A 245 -17.85 7.32 -22.34
C ARG A 245 -18.26 8.37 -23.36
N GLY A 246 -17.55 9.50 -23.37
CA GLY A 246 -17.66 10.54 -24.37
C GLY A 246 -17.17 10.06 -25.73
#